data_f5c7a31b54e19189230cf782f764b5bc
#
_entry.id   f5c7a31b54e19189230cf782f764b5bc
#
_cell.length_a   1.000
_cell.length_b   1.000
_cell.length_c   1.000
_cell.angle_alpha   90.00
_cell.angle_beta   90.00
_cell.angle_gamma   90.00
#
_symmetry.space_group_name_H-M   'P 1'
#
loop_
_entity.id
_entity.type
_entity.pdbx_description
1 polymer ?
#
loop_
_entity_poly.entity_id
_entity_poly.type
_entity_poly.pdbx_seq_one_letter_code
_entity_poly.pdbx_strand_id
1 'polypeptide(L)'
;MEETNGIINQLGALSYFGIFGVSLLANMVIPIPEEIILLAFGYLVGTGHLSAWLLIPILIAGLLISDIVIYWLAKKGNKLIVGIYNKFFSKRLPLDTSWLYLHINKVIFFSRFLMQLRFLGPFLAGQQNVPMKRFVKINFLALLIYV
;
A
#
# COMPACT_ATOMS: atom_id res chain seq x y z
N MET A 1 -24.44 3.61 32.01
CA MET A 1 -23.89 2.48 31.23
C MET A 1 -24.05 2.65 29.71
N GLU A 2 -25.15 3.20 29.21
CA GLU A 2 -25.35 3.45 27.76
C GLU A 2 -24.44 4.52 27.19
N GLU A 3 -24.21 5.62 27.91
CA GLU A 3 -23.30 6.70 27.47
C GLU A 3 -21.85 6.23 27.34
N THR A 4 -21.38 5.37 28.25
CA THR A 4 -20.02 4.83 28.22
C THR A 4 -19.82 3.93 26.99
N ASN A 5 -20.83 3.14 26.63
CA ASN A 5 -20.82 2.29 25.44
C ASN A 5 -20.83 3.12 24.15
N GLY A 6 -21.55 4.27 24.16
CA GLY A 6 -21.54 5.22 23.03
C GLY A 6 -20.16 5.82 22.78
N ILE A 7 -19.47 6.23 23.82
CA ILE A 7 -18.12 6.79 23.75
C ILE A 7 -17.10 5.74 23.28
N ILE A 8 -17.18 4.52 23.81
CA ILE A 8 -16.30 3.42 23.41
C ILE A 8 -16.50 3.07 21.93
N ASN A 9 -17.74 3.05 21.43
CA ASN A 9 -18.03 2.78 20.03
C ASN A 9 -17.54 3.92 19.12
N GLN A 10 -17.64 5.17 19.55
CA GLN A 10 -17.10 6.32 18.79
C GLN A 10 -15.57 6.30 18.74
N LEU A 11 -14.91 5.98 19.86
CA LEU A 11 -13.44 5.82 19.90
C LEU A 11 -13.00 4.64 19.04
N GLY A 12 -13.74 3.54 19.01
CA GLY A 12 -13.50 2.41 18.12
C GLY A 12 -13.59 2.81 16.64
N ALA A 13 -14.65 3.51 16.25
CA ALA A 13 -14.83 3.99 14.89
C ALA A 13 -13.71 4.97 14.47
N LEU A 14 -13.33 5.92 15.34
CA LEU A 14 -12.22 6.84 15.11
C LEU A 14 -10.89 6.11 14.93
N SER A 15 -10.67 5.00 15.68
CA SER A 15 -9.48 4.17 15.52
C SER A 15 -9.41 3.52 14.14
N TYR A 16 -10.51 3.00 13.62
CA TYR A 16 -10.56 2.40 12.28
C TYR A 16 -10.36 3.44 11.17
N PHE A 17 -10.92 4.65 11.31
CA PHE A 17 -10.65 5.77 10.40
C PHE A 17 -9.18 6.20 10.45
N GLY A 18 -8.60 6.25 11.65
CA GLY A 18 -7.18 6.51 11.83
C GLY A 18 -6.29 5.46 11.16
N ILE A 19 -6.62 4.18 11.33
CA ILE A 19 -5.93 3.05 10.68
C ILE A 19 -5.99 3.17 9.16
N PHE A 20 -7.17 3.45 8.62
CA PHE A 20 -7.35 3.67 7.18
C PHE A 20 -6.49 4.84 6.69
N GLY A 21 -6.52 5.98 7.37
CA GLY A 21 -5.73 7.15 7.05
C GLY A 21 -4.22 6.88 7.08
N VAL A 22 -3.72 6.21 8.13
CA VAL A 22 -2.31 5.82 8.24
C VAL A 22 -1.93 4.85 7.13
N SER A 23 -2.76 3.85 6.82
CA SER A 23 -2.50 2.89 5.73
C SER A 23 -2.44 3.57 4.36
N LEU A 24 -3.27 4.58 4.15
CA LEU A 24 -3.29 5.37 2.92
C LEU A 24 -2.05 6.26 2.79
N LEU A 25 -1.62 6.89 3.87
CA LEU A 25 -0.49 7.81 3.89
C LEU A 25 0.87 7.09 3.93
N ALA A 26 0.92 5.87 4.46
CA ALA A 26 2.15 5.12 4.66
C ALA A 26 2.98 4.93 3.37
N ASN A 27 2.32 4.84 2.23
CA ASN A 27 2.98 4.72 0.93
C ASN A 27 3.23 6.05 0.22
N MET A 28 2.46 7.11 0.57
CA MET A 28 2.50 8.36 -0.19
C MET A 28 3.55 9.36 0.31
N VAL A 29 3.73 9.46 1.62
CA VAL A 29 4.43 10.61 2.22
C VAL A 29 5.81 10.23 2.75
N ILE A 30 5.94 9.07 3.35
CA ILE A 30 7.18 8.62 3.98
C ILE A 30 7.37 7.13 3.65
N PRO A 31 8.58 6.68 3.28
CA PRO A 31 8.87 5.26 3.15
C PRO A 31 8.99 4.62 4.55
N ILE A 32 7.88 4.67 5.31
CA ILE A 32 7.80 3.93 6.57
C ILE A 32 7.67 2.45 6.20
N PRO A 33 8.47 1.58 6.82
CA PRO A 33 8.29 0.15 6.68
C PRO A 33 6.87 -0.23 7.11
N GLU A 34 6.05 -0.67 6.17
CA GLU A 34 4.66 -1.07 6.41
C GLU A 34 4.57 -2.19 7.44
N GLU A 35 5.62 -2.97 7.53
CA GLU A 35 5.78 -4.04 8.51
C GLU A 35 5.65 -3.54 9.94
N ILE A 36 6.17 -2.35 10.25
CA ILE A 36 6.04 -1.71 11.57
C ILE A 36 4.56 -1.39 11.85
N ILE A 37 3.85 -0.90 10.84
CA ILE A 37 2.43 -0.56 10.95
C ILE A 37 1.61 -1.84 11.13
N LEU A 38 1.89 -2.89 10.37
CA LEU A 38 1.22 -4.19 10.49
C LEU A 38 1.48 -4.84 11.84
N LEU A 39 2.72 -4.77 12.35
CA LEU A 39 3.07 -5.28 13.68
C LEU A 39 2.33 -4.52 14.79
N ALA A 40 2.27 -3.19 14.70
CA ALA A 40 1.55 -2.37 15.66
C ALA A 40 0.05 -2.71 15.71
N PHE A 41 -0.57 -2.86 14.55
CA PHE A 41 -1.98 -3.23 14.46
C PHE A 41 -2.22 -4.68 14.86
N GLY A 42 -1.32 -5.60 14.52
CA GLY A 42 -1.36 -6.99 14.99
C GLY A 42 -1.30 -7.08 16.51
N TYR A 43 -0.47 -6.26 17.15
CA TYR A 43 -0.42 -6.14 18.60
C TYR A 43 -1.75 -5.66 19.19
N LEU A 44 -2.37 -4.63 18.62
CA LEU A 44 -3.67 -4.12 19.07
C LEU A 44 -4.80 -5.16 18.93
N VAL A 45 -4.75 -6.00 17.91
CA VAL A 45 -5.65 -7.15 17.77
C VAL A 45 -5.37 -8.19 18.85
N GLY A 46 -4.11 -8.52 19.09
CA GLY A 46 -3.70 -9.51 20.10
C GLY A 46 -4.09 -9.10 21.53
N THR A 47 -4.14 -7.80 21.82
CA THR A 47 -4.57 -7.25 23.11
C THR A 47 -6.11 -7.06 23.20
N GLY A 48 -6.85 -7.42 22.16
CA GLY A 48 -8.31 -7.33 22.13
C GLY A 48 -8.89 -5.92 21.90
N HIS A 49 -8.04 -4.93 21.60
CA HIS A 49 -8.50 -3.57 21.33
C HIS A 49 -9.12 -3.40 19.93
N LEU A 50 -8.75 -4.25 18.99
CA LEU A 50 -9.24 -4.23 17.61
C LEU A 50 -9.68 -5.62 17.16
N SER A 51 -10.69 -5.66 16.29
CA SER A 51 -11.15 -6.89 15.65
C SER A 51 -10.39 -7.14 14.35
N ALA A 52 -9.75 -8.30 14.23
CA ALA A 52 -9.04 -8.70 13.01
C ALA A 52 -9.94 -8.70 11.78
N TRP A 53 -11.21 -9.10 11.94
CA TRP A 53 -12.19 -9.15 10.84
C TRP A 53 -12.48 -7.79 10.22
N LEU A 54 -12.43 -6.72 11.00
CA LEU A 54 -12.61 -5.35 10.52
C LEU A 54 -11.28 -4.74 10.08
N LEU A 55 -10.21 -5.05 10.79
CA LEU A 55 -8.89 -4.49 10.53
C LEU A 55 -8.33 -4.92 9.16
N ILE A 56 -8.38 -6.21 8.85
CA ILE A 56 -7.80 -6.75 7.61
C ILE A 56 -8.39 -6.09 6.36
N PRO A 57 -9.72 -6.03 6.15
CA PRO A 57 -10.29 -5.39 4.97
C PRO A 57 -10.01 -3.88 4.91
N ILE A 58 -9.94 -3.20 6.04
CA ILE A 58 -9.61 -1.77 6.10
C ILE A 58 -8.15 -1.53 5.68
N LEU A 59 -7.22 -2.34 6.16
CA LEU A 59 -5.82 -2.28 5.75
C LEU A 59 -5.66 -2.53 4.26
N ILE A 60 -6.27 -3.60 3.76
CA ILE A 60 -6.23 -3.95 2.33
C ILE A 60 -6.79 -2.80 1.48
N ALA A 61 -7.93 -2.24 1.88
CA ALA A 61 -8.54 -1.11 1.16
C ALA A 61 -7.62 0.13 1.17
N GLY A 62 -7.07 0.51 2.32
CA GLY A 62 -6.18 1.67 2.45
C GLY A 62 -4.91 1.51 1.60
N LEU A 63 -4.27 0.35 1.67
CA LEU A 63 -3.06 0.06 0.90
C LEU A 63 -3.33 -0.02 -0.60
N LEU A 64 -4.43 -0.65 -1.00
CA LEU A 64 -4.82 -0.75 -2.40
C LEU A 64 -5.10 0.62 -3.02
N ILE A 65 -5.82 1.49 -2.29
CA ILE A 65 -6.11 2.85 -2.74
C ILE A 65 -4.81 3.64 -2.87
N SER A 66 -3.91 3.55 -1.90
CA SER A 66 -2.59 4.19 -1.97
C SER A 66 -1.80 3.77 -3.22
N ASP A 67 -1.76 2.47 -3.51
CA ASP A 67 -1.09 1.93 -4.69
C ASP A 67 -1.73 2.40 -6.00
N ILE A 68 -3.06 2.49 -6.05
CA ILE A 68 -3.80 3.02 -7.20
C ILE A 68 -3.46 4.50 -7.43
N VAL A 69 -3.33 5.29 -6.36
CA VAL A 69 -2.94 6.70 -6.46
C VAL A 69 -1.52 6.82 -7.02
N ILE A 70 -0.57 6.03 -6.51
CA ILE A 70 0.81 6.02 -7.03
C ILE A 70 0.84 5.62 -8.51
N TYR A 71 0.13 4.55 -8.88
CA TYR A 71 -0.02 4.11 -10.25
C TYR A 71 -0.53 5.26 -11.16
N TRP A 72 -1.57 5.95 -10.73
CA TRP A 72 -2.20 7.01 -11.51
C TRP A 72 -1.31 8.25 -11.65
N LEU A 73 -0.63 8.65 -10.57
CA LEU A 73 0.34 9.74 -10.59
C LEU A 73 1.55 9.39 -11.46
N ALA A 74 2.04 8.15 -11.40
CA ALA A 74 3.12 7.67 -12.24
C ALA A 74 2.72 7.66 -13.72
N LYS A 75 1.51 7.22 -14.02
CA LYS A 75 0.95 7.21 -15.38
C LYS A 75 0.83 8.61 -15.96
N LYS A 76 0.49 9.62 -15.15
CA LYS A 76 0.42 11.02 -15.54
C LYS A 76 1.79 11.73 -15.61
N GLY A 77 2.88 11.05 -15.24
CA GLY A 77 4.22 11.64 -15.20
C GLY A 77 4.38 12.72 -14.14
N ASN A 78 3.73 12.58 -12.98
CA ASN A 78 3.82 13.56 -11.91
C ASN A 78 5.26 13.71 -11.43
N LYS A 79 5.78 14.97 -11.43
CA LYS A 79 7.17 15.30 -11.10
C LYS A 79 7.58 14.83 -9.70
N LEU A 80 6.66 14.83 -8.72
CA LEU A 80 6.94 14.39 -7.35
C LEU A 80 7.23 12.89 -7.30
N ILE A 81 6.37 12.09 -7.91
CA ILE A 81 6.49 10.62 -7.92
C ILE A 81 7.71 10.18 -8.74
N VAL A 82 7.93 10.80 -9.90
CA VAL A 82 9.13 10.56 -10.72
C VAL A 82 10.39 11.01 -9.97
N GLY A 83 10.35 12.12 -9.24
CA GLY A 83 11.44 12.61 -8.41
C GLY A 83 11.81 11.64 -7.28
N ILE A 84 10.83 11.06 -6.60
CA ILE A 84 11.04 10.04 -5.57
C ILE A 84 11.72 8.81 -6.19
N TYR A 85 11.22 8.33 -7.34
CA TYR A 85 11.84 7.23 -8.05
C TYR A 85 13.29 7.53 -8.41
N ASN A 86 13.56 8.67 -9.03
CA ASN A 86 14.90 9.05 -9.44
C ASN A 86 15.87 9.19 -8.25
N LYS A 87 15.40 9.70 -7.12
CA LYS A 87 16.20 9.88 -5.92
C LYS A 87 16.63 8.55 -5.27
N PHE A 88 15.70 7.59 -5.19
CA PHE A 88 15.88 6.37 -4.41
C PHE A 88 16.22 5.13 -5.25
N PHE A 89 15.78 5.06 -6.49
CA PHE A 89 15.79 3.84 -7.27
C PHE A 89 16.57 3.89 -8.59
N SER A 90 16.72 5.05 -9.23
CA SER A 90 17.32 5.14 -10.57
C SER A 90 18.76 4.65 -10.65
N LYS A 91 19.54 4.79 -9.56
CA LYS A 91 20.92 4.32 -9.48
C LYS A 91 21.06 2.82 -9.17
N ARG A 92 20.02 2.21 -8.60
CA ARG A 92 20.04 0.81 -8.13
C ARG A 92 19.40 -0.17 -9.10
N LEU A 93 18.51 0.30 -9.94
CA LEU A 93 17.78 -0.50 -10.91
C LEU A 93 17.84 0.21 -12.26
N PRO A 94 18.86 -0.08 -13.09
CA PRO A 94 18.82 0.30 -14.49
C PRO A 94 17.61 -0.44 -15.11
N LEU A 95 16.61 0.33 -15.48
CA LEU A 95 15.41 -0.18 -16.12
C LEU A 95 15.75 -0.52 -17.56
N ASP A 96 16.28 -1.72 -17.77
CA ASP A 96 16.27 -2.31 -19.11
C ASP A 96 14.80 -2.59 -19.44
N THR A 97 14.23 -1.69 -20.25
CA THR A 97 12.80 -1.57 -20.50
C THR A 97 12.18 -2.85 -21.08
N SER A 98 12.96 -3.63 -21.83
CA SER A 98 12.46 -4.85 -22.48
C SER A 98 12.18 -5.98 -21.51
N TRP A 99 13.09 -6.22 -20.55
CA TRP A 99 12.90 -7.30 -19.56
C TRP A 99 11.73 -6.98 -18.61
N LEU A 100 11.62 -5.74 -18.16
CA LEU A 100 10.54 -5.28 -17.29
C LEU A 100 9.16 -5.40 -17.96
N TYR A 101 9.10 -5.10 -19.25
CA TYR A 101 7.85 -5.22 -20.01
C TYR A 101 7.34 -6.66 -20.04
N LEU A 102 8.24 -7.61 -20.25
CA LEU A 102 7.91 -9.02 -20.31
C LEU A 102 7.50 -9.60 -18.93
N HIS A 103 8.06 -9.05 -17.84
CA HIS A 103 7.88 -9.60 -16.50
C HIS A 103 7.10 -8.68 -15.55
N ILE A 104 6.42 -7.64 -16.07
CA ILE A 104 5.75 -6.62 -15.26
C ILE A 104 4.79 -7.21 -14.21
N ASN A 105 4.08 -8.28 -14.52
CA ASN A 105 3.17 -8.93 -13.57
C ASN A 105 3.90 -9.52 -12.37
N LYS A 106 5.06 -10.13 -12.61
CA LYS A 106 5.92 -10.66 -11.56
C LYS A 106 6.50 -9.52 -10.72
N VAL A 107 6.90 -8.44 -11.37
CA VAL A 107 7.43 -7.26 -10.68
C VAL A 107 6.38 -6.63 -9.78
N ILE A 108 5.15 -6.44 -10.26
CA ILE A 108 4.04 -5.91 -9.44
C ILE A 108 3.78 -6.82 -8.23
N PHE A 109 3.77 -8.13 -8.42
CA PHE A 109 3.51 -9.07 -7.36
C PHE A 109 4.64 -9.13 -6.33
N PHE A 110 5.88 -9.37 -6.79
CA PHE A 110 7.02 -9.58 -5.90
C PHE A 110 7.58 -8.31 -5.28
N SER A 111 7.41 -7.15 -5.92
CA SER A 111 7.85 -5.86 -5.34
C SER A 111 7.26 -5.60 -3.95
N ARG A 112 6.07 -6.15 -3.68
CA ARG A 112 5.40 -5.97 -2.41
C ARG A 112 6.06 -6.72 -1.25
N PHE A 113 6.70 -7.84 -1.54
CA PHE A 113 7.41 -8.63 -0.52
C PHE A 113 8.81 -8.09 -0.20
N LEU A 114 9.29 -7.15 -1.00
CA LEU A 114 10.57 -6.51 -0.80
C LEU A 114 10.35 -5.12 -0.18
N MET A 115 10.69 -4.98 1.10
CA MET A 115 10.47 -3.82 1.94
C MET A 115 10.76 -2.47 1.28
N GLN A 116 11.84 -2.38 0.50
CA GLN A 116 12.27 -1.15 -0.17
C GLN A 116 11.75 -1.00 -1.60
N LEU A 117 11.21 -2.06 -2.20
CA LEU A 117 10.83 -2.09 -3.61
C LEU A 117 9.33 -2.07 -3.85
N ARG A 118 8.51 -2.06 -2.81
CA ARG A 118 7.05 -2.10 -2.93
C ARG A 118 6.46 -0.91 -3.72
N PHE A 119 7.09 0.27 -3.60
CA PHE A 119 6.72 1.45 -4.38
C PHE A 119 6.92 1.24 -5.89
N LEU A 120 7.88 0.39 -6.28
CA LEU A 120 8.21 0.14 -7.68
C LEU A 120 7.09 -0.55 -8.44
N GLY A 121 6.35 -1.46 -7.81
CA GLY A 121 5.25 -2.16 -8.47
C GLY A 121 4.21 -1.22 -9.07
N PRO A 122 3.55 -0.39 -8.24
CA PRO A 122 2.59 0.62 -8.71
C PRO A 122 3.20 1.65 -9.65
N PHE A 123 4.43 2.11 -9.35
CA PHE A 123 5.12 3.09 -10.17
C PHE A 123 5.40 2.57 -11.58
N LEU A 124 6.00 1.39 -11.70
CA LEU A 124 6.32 0.80 -13.00
C LEU A 124 5.07 0.42 -13.79
N ALA A 125 4.05 -0.09 -13.10
CA ALA A 125 2.77 -0.38 -13.72
C ALA A 125 2.14 0.89 -14.35
N GLY A 126 2.23 2.03 -13.65
CA GLY A 126 1.79 3.32 -14.16
C GLY A 126 2.62 3.80 -15.35
N GLN A 127 3.94 3.77 -15.24
CA GLN A 127 4.86 4.19 -16.31
C GLN A 127 4.71 3.36 -17.59
N GLN A 128 4.50 2.06 -17.46
CA GLN A 128 4.30 1.17 -18.59
C GLN A 128 2.87 1.09 -19.10
N ASN A 129 1.96 1.93 -18.57
CA ASN A 129 0.56 1.95 -18.95
C ASN A 129 -0.14 0.57 -18.86
N VAL A 130 0.22 -0.22 -17.86
CA VAL A 130 -0.48 -1.50 -17.59
C VAL A 130 -1.97 -1.21 -17.38
N PRO A 131 -2.90 -1.97 -17.97
CA PRO A 131 -4.31 -1.75 -17.77
C PRO A 131 -4.70 -1.77 -16.28
N MET A 132 -5.45 -0.78 -15.81
CA MET A 132 -5.84 -0.62 -14.40
C MET A 132 -6.44 -1.91 -13.81
N LYS A 133 -7.34 -2.57 -14.55
CA LYS A 133 -7.95 -3.82 -14.11
C LYS A 133 -6.94 -4.92 -13.84
N ARG A 134 -5.92 -5.03 -14.69
CA ARG A 134 -4.84 -6.01 -14.54
C ARG A 134 -3.96 -5.68 -13.35
N PHE A 135 -3.56 -4.43 -13.20
CA PHE A 135 -2.79 -3.94 -12.06
C PHE A 135 -3.50 -4.22 -10.73
N VAL A 136 -4.77 -3.76 -10.61
CA VAL A 136 -5.56 -3.93 -9.38
C VAL A 136 -5.72 -5.41 -9.02
N LYS A 137 -5.98 -6.28 -10.00
CA LYS A 137 -6.13 -7.73 -9.76
C LYS A 137 -4.86 -8.35 -9.18
N ILE A 138 -3.70 -8.08 -9.78
CA ILE A 138 -2.41 -8.63 -9.34
C ILE A 138 -2.02 -8.06 -7.98
N ASN A 139 -2.18 -6.76 -7.80
CA ASN A 139 -1.85 -6.08 -6.56
C ASN A 139 -2.75 -6.52 -5.41
N PHE A 140 -4.04 -6.71 -5.66
CA PHE A 140 -4.98 -7.23 -4.67
C PHE A 140 -4.63 -8.66 -4.22
N LEU A 141 -4.27 -9.54 -5.16
CA LEU A 141 -3.80 -10.88 -4.82
C LEU A 141 -2.52 -10.85 -3.98
N ALA A 142 -1.58 -9.97 -4.32
CA ALA A 142 -0.37 -9.79 -3.54
C ALA A 142 -0.69 -9.29 -2.12
N LEU A 143 -1.62 -8.34 -1.98
CA LEU A 143 -2.09 -7.83 -0.69
C LEU A 143 -2.73 -8.90 0.19
N LEU A 144 -3.58 -9.75 -0.38
CA LEU A 144 -4.22 -10.85 0.35
C LEU A 144 -3.22 -11.84 0.96
N ILE A 145 -2.08 -12.03 0.30
CA ILE A 145 -1.03 -12.93 0.79
C ILE A 145 -0.14 -12.19 1.80
N TYR A 146 0.06 -10.89 1.60
CA TYR A 146 0.98 -10.08 2.40
C TYR A 146 0.39 -9.68 3.77
N VAL A 147 -0.87 -9.28 3.82
CA VAL A 147 -1.57 -8.88 5.06
C VAL A 147 -2.10 -10.08 5.83
#